data_f41e86ad7be542caeef3d890e74b6f29
#
_entry.id   f41e86ad7be542caeef3d890e74b6f29
#
_cell.length_a   1.000
_cell.length_b   1.000
_cell.length_c   1.000
_cell.angle_alpha   90.00
_cell.angle_beta   90.00
_cell.angle_gamma   90.00
#
_symmetry.space_group_name_H-M   'P 1'
#
loop_
_entity.id
_entity.type
_entity.pdbx_description
1 polymer ?
#
loop_
_entity_poly.entity_id
_entity_poly.type
_entity_poly.pdbx_seq_one_letter_code
_entity_poly.pdbx_strand_id
1 'polypeptide(L)'
;MADPALLRPIQDALLKAIRPRFGSDPSIADAIGEATRAHTHHWARSMHEDPRGDVEPYLTSQIIGIARDGYRWGEEDTFRISHHAAQQEMLSVLMRIAFSLCDDSAVLEPALDRASRSLSLWTDRTVTALSRVLEQERAALSGDEHVRRLELVNLILGGAPVPVTGVDQSLGYPLTARHLGVILWAPPQLADRAALVQVASEIGRIMECRSRLLVHASASSLWLWLTPGNPVSVGALDTALAPHRDIRVAIGSSESGVDGFRRTHDRAVETQRLVQGTNAHRIACYDDVAAVLLLARDEARLREFVHATLGPLTSGPQDLRDTLRTFIHQRYNASRTAELLFTHRNTILQRVRRAEDRLPVTLDRHGTNVGIALDAMHWLNLQDE
;
A
#
# COMPACT_ATOMS: atom_id res chain seq x y z
N MET A 1 15.53 21.93 1.68
CA MET A 1 14.79 20.66 1.75
C MET A 1 15.42 19.86 2.87
N ALA A 2 14.64 19.34 3.82
CA ALA A 2 15.20 18.51 4.91
C ALA A 2 15.77 17.22 4.30
N ASP A 3 17.00 16.87 4.69
CA ASP A 3 17.67 15.64 4.26
C ASP A 3 16.78 14.42 4.63
N PRO A 4 16.42 13.57 3.66
CA PRO A 4 15.61 12.37 3.92
C PRO A 4 16.20 11.46 5.01
N ALA A 5 17.52 11.41 5.17
CA ALA A 5 18.20 10.64 6.19
C ALA A 5 17.90 11.13 7.61
N LEU A 6 17.64 12.42 7.80
CA LEU A 6 17.28 13.00 9.10
C LEU A 6 15.82 12.74 9.49
N LEU A 7 14.94 12.54 8.49
CA LEU A 7 13.50 12.32 8.72
C LEU A 7 13.15 10.85 8.96
N ARG A 8 13.99 9.93 8.48
CA ARG A 8 13.75 8.48 8.60
C ARG A 8 13.52 8.00 10.04
N PRO A 9 14.32 8.37 11.04
CA PRO A 9 14.07 7.95 12.43
C PRO A 9 12.71 8.43 12.97
N ILE A 10 12.27 9.63 12.58
CA ILE A 10 10.98 10.20 12.99
C ILE A 10 9.84 9.41 12.35
N GLN A 11 9.95 9.08 11.07
CA GLN A 11 8.98 8.27 10.34
C GLN A 11 8.89 6.85 10.91
N ASP A 12 10.03 6.22 11.20
CA ASP A 12 10.09 4.88 11.78
C ASP A 12 9.46 4.83 13.17
N ALA A 13 9.66 5.87 14.00
CA ALA A 13 9.04 5.97 15.31
C ALA A 13 7.51 6.07 15.22
N LEU A 14 7.01 6.91 14.31
CA LEU A 14 5.58 7.02 14.02
C LEU A 14 5.01 5.68 13.55
N LEU A 15 5.62 5.06 12.54
CA LEU A 15 5.18 3.79 12.00
C LEU A 15 5.21 2.68 13.05
N LYS A 16 6.24 2.64 13.91
CA LYS A 16 6.34 1.67 15.00
C LYS A 16 5.22 1.84 16.02
N ALA A 17 4.85 3.08 16.35
CA ALA A 17 3.80 3.37 17.31
C ALA A 17 2.41 2.96 16.79
N ILE A 18 2.16 3.06 15.48
CA ILE A 18 0.86 2.74 14.88
C ILE A 18 0.77 1.32 14.30
N ARG A 19 1.90 0.68 13.96
CA ARG A 19 1.97 -0.66 13.35
C ARG A 19 1.17 -1.78 14.04
N PRO A 20 1.10 -1.86 15.39
CA PRO A 20 0.35 -2.94 16.04
C PRO A 20 -1.12 -2.99 15.68
N ARG A 21 -1.69 -1.90 15.18
CA ARG A 21 -3.13 -1.73 15.02
C ARG A 21 -3.57 -1.42 13.59
N PHE A 22 -2.72 -0.77 12.79
CA PHE A 22 -3.02 -0.41 11.40
C PHE A 22 -2.49 -1.42 10.39
N GLY A 23 -1.88 -2.49 10.87
CA GLY A 23 -1.24 -3.46 9.99
C GLY A 23 -0.07 -2.82 9.23
N SER A 24 0.19 -3.32 8.03
CA SER A 24 1.29 -2.84 7.19
C SER A 24 0.75 -2.31 5.85
N ASP A 25 -0.34 -1.54 5.86
CA ASP A 25 -0.84 -0.90 4.63
C ASP A 25 0.22 0.11 4.15
N PRO A 26 0.85 -0.10 2.99
CA PRO A 26 1.89 0.76 2.48
C PRO A 26 1.40 2.19 2.18
N SER A 27 0.11 2.36 1.82
CA SER A 27 -0.46 3.69 1.54
C SER A 27 -0.49 4.58 2.78
N ILE A 28 -0.66 3.98 3.95
CA ILE A 28 -0.59 4.68 5.25
C ILE A 28 0.85 5.08 5.55
N ALA A 29 1.82 4.22 5.26
CA ALA A 29 3.24 4.52 5.47
C ALA A 29 3.71 5.71 4.62
N ASP A 30 3.32 5.76 3.35
CA ASP A 30 3.63 6.86 2.44
C ASP A 30 2.98 8.17 2.90
N ALA A 31 1.71 8.13 3.27
CA ALA A 31 0.96 9.29 3.76
C ALA A 31 1.58 9.85 5.05
N ILE A 32 2.00 8.97 5.98
CA ILE A 32 2.71 9.37 7.20
C ILE A 32 4.07 9.98 6.87
N GLY A 33 4.82 9.39 5.93
CA GLY A 33 6.09 9.92 5.48
C GLY A 33 5.97 11.35 4.96
N GLU A 34 4.96 11.62 4.18
CA GLU A 34 4.70 12.94 3.61
C GLU A 34 4.22 13.95 4.65
N ALA A 35 3.30 13.54 5.53
CA ALA A 35 2.85 14.35 6.66
C ALA A 35 4.01 14.70 7.61
N THR A 36 4.90 13.75 7.90
CA THR A 36 6.09 13.97 8.73
C THR A 36 7.01 15.01 8.13
N ARG A 37 7.26 14.93 6.81
CA ARG A 37 8.08 15.94 6.11
C ARG A 37 7.45 17.33 6.18
N ALA A 38 6.16 17.42 5.92
CA ALA A 38 5.41 18.68 5.94
C ALA A 38 5.43 19.33 7.34
N HIS A 39 5.16 18.55 8.38
CA HIS A 39 5.18 18.96 9.79
C HIS A 39 6.56 19.45 10.24
N THR A 40 7.60 18.64 9.99
CA THR A 40 8.97 18.97 10.38
C THR A 40 9.45 20.24 9.67
N HIS A 41 9.14 20.38 8.38
CA HIS A 41 9.49 21.55 7.61
C HIS A 41 8.77 22.81 8.11
N HIS A 42 7.47 22.72 8.42
CA HIS A 42 6.70 23.83 8.97
C HIS A 42 7.28 24.33 10.29
N TRP A 43 7.52 23.41 11.26
CA TRP A 43 8.11 23.77 12.54
C TRP A 43 9.50 24.39 12.37
N ALA A 44 10.38 23.79 11.61
CA ALA A 44 11.75 24.30 11.40
C ALA A 44 11.77 25.67 10.73
N ARG A 45 10.88 25.89 9.76
CA ARG A 45 10.72 27.19 9.08
C ARG A 45 10.21 28.27 10.04
N SER A 46 9.17 27.98 10.82
CA SER A 46 8.63 28.92 11.80
C SER A 46 9.68 29.32 12.85
N MET A 47 10.45 28.35 13.35
CA MET A 47 11.57 28.61 14.28
C MET A 47 12.71 29.40 13.65
N HIS A 48 12.92 29.29 12.34
CA HIS A 48 13.90 30.09 11.62
C HIS A 48 13.43 31.54 11.43
N GLU A 49 12.16 31.74 11.06
CA GLU A 49 11.54 33.05 10.81
C GLU A 49 11.36 33.86 12.12
N ASP A 50 10.89 33.20 13.18
CA ASP A 50 10.76 33.78 14.51
C ASP A 50 11.16 32.78 15.61
N PRO A 51 12.43 32.77 16.04
CA PRO A 51 12.90 31.85 17.08
C PRO A 51 12.29 32.10 18.47
N ARG A 52 11.56 33.20 18.68
CA ARG A 52 10.92 33.54 19.96
C ARG A 52 9.40 33.40 19.91
N GLY A 53 8.83 33.28 18.73
CA GLY A 53 7.41 33.14 18.51
C GLY A 53 6.88 31.74 18.79
N ASP A 54 5.59 31.67 18.96
CA ASP A 54 4.86 30.41 19.05
C ASP A 54 4.65 29.82 17.65
N VAL A 55 4.87 28.52 17.53
CA VAL A 55 4.59 27.82 16.28
C VAL A 55 3.12 27.36 16.28
N GLU A 56 2.38 27.81 15.27
CA GLU A 56 0.99 27.40 15.11
C GLU A 56 0.85 25.98 14.56
N PRO A 57 -0.23 25.25 14.93
CA PRO A 57 -0.52 23.96 14.36
C PRO A 57 -0.65 24.00 12.83
N TYR A 58 -0.01 23.05 12.15
CA TYR A 58 -0.07 22.93 10.70
C TYR A 58 -0.97 21.76 10.30
N LEU A 59 -2.26 22.03 10.08
CA LEU A 59 -3.26 21.04 9.75
C LEU A 59 -3.58 21.09 8.25
N THR A 60 -2.99 20.19 7.48
CA THR A 60 -3.36 19.98 6.08
C THR A 60 -4.52 19.00 5.95
N SER A 61 -5.23 19.02 4.82
CA SER A 61 -6.27 18.03 4.51
C SER A 61 -5.76 16.58 4.61
N GLN A 62 -4.50 16.36 4.27
CA GLN A 62 -3.83 15.06 4.36
C GLN A 62 -3.64 14.63 5.82
N ILE A 63 -3.14 15.53 6.68
CA ILE A 63 -2.94 15.27 8.12
C ILE A 63 -4.27 14.99 8.81
N ILE A 64 -5.29 15.80 8.50
CA ILE A 64 -6.65 15.59 8.98
C ILE A 64 -7.20 14.24 8.48
N GLY A 65 -6.91 13.86 7.23
CA GLY A 65 -7.28 12.57 6.67
C GLY A 65 -6.68 11.39 7.43
N ILE A 66 -5.36 11.41 7.67
CA ILE A 66 -4.66 10.38 8.45
C ILE A 66 -5.22 10.27 9.88
N ALA A 67 -5.43 11.42 10.53
CA ALA A 67 -5.97 11.47 11.88
C ALA A 67 -7.44 10.98 11.94
N ARG A 68 -8.25 11.33 10.94
CA ARG A 68 -9.62 10.83 10.79
C ARG A 68 -9.66 9.32 10.65
N ASP A 69 -8.77 8.76 9.88
CA ASP A 69 -8.66 7.32 9.71
C ASP A 69 -8.23 6.64 11.01
N GLY A 70 -7.26 7.19 11.73
CA GLY A 70 -6.84 6.72 13.05
C GLY A 70 -7.96 6.76 14.09
N TYR A 71 -8.72 7.83 14.11
CA TYR A 71 -9.83 8.02 15.03
C TYR A 71 -11.00 7.05 14.77
N ARG A 72 -11.31 6.76 13.51
CA ARG A 72 -12.33 5.76 13.11
C ARG A 72 -12.03 4.36 13.62
N TRP A 73 -10.77 4.08 13.90
CA TRP A 73 -10.33 2.79 14.43
C TRP A 73 -10.32 2.73 15.95
N GLY A 74 -10.89 3.74 16.64
CA GLY A 74 -10.96 3.80 18.09
C GLY A 74 -9.62 4.13 18.78
N GLU A 75 -8.71 4.79 18.05
CA GLU A 75 -7.29 4.89 18.37
C GLU A 75 -6.86 6.31 18.78
N GLU A 76 -7.69 7.03 19.54
CA GLU A 76 -7.34 8.36 20.06
C GLU A 76 -6.00 8.36 20.80
N ASP A 77 -5.76 7.35 21.64
CA ASP A 77 -4.51 7.22 22.39
C ASP A 77 -3.33 6.90 21.51
N THR A 78 -3.51 6.06 20.48
CA THR A 78 -2.43 5.71 19.54
C THR A 78 -1.96 6.93 18.77
N PHE A 79 -2.87 7.79 18.36
CA PHE A 79 -2.51 9.03 17.68
C PHE A 79 -1.67 9.96 18.59
N ARG A 80 -2.07 10.14 19.84
CA ARG A 80 -1.33 10.92 20.84
C ARG A 80 0.05 10.31 21.11
N ILE A 81 0.11 8.99 21.31
CA ILE A 81 1.36 8.24 21.55
C ILE A 81 2.31 8.39 20.36
N SER A 82 1.80 8.29 19.13
CA SER A 82 2.62 8.41 17.92
C SER A 82 3.23 9.80 17.75
N HIS A 83 2.50 10.87 18.06
CA HIS A 83 3.01 12.24 18.02
C HIS A 83 4.09 12.49 19.05
N HIS A 84 3.92 11.98 20.27
CA HIS A 84 4.97 12.08 21.29
C HIS A 84 6.21 11.24 20.94
N ALA A 85 6.06 10.07 20.34
CA ALA A 85 7.19 9.28 19.85
C ALA A 85 7.96 10.03 18.74
N ALA A 86 7.26 10.65 17.80
CA ALA A 86 7.87 11.48 16.76
C ALA A 86 8.56 12.71 17.33
N GLN A 87 7.99 13.36 18.34
CA GLN A 87 8.59 14.48 19.05
C GLN A 87 9.92 14.10 19.71
N GLN A 88 9.99 12.95 20.36
CA GLN A 88 11.24 12.46 20.99
C GLN A 88 12.34 12.25 19.95
N GLU A 89 12.02 11.62 18.83
CA GLU A 89 13.00 11.43 17.75
C GLU A 89 13.43 12.75 17.10
N MET A 90 12.48 13.67 16.90
CA MET A 90 12.78 14.99 16.38
C MET A 90 13.74 15.77 17.30
N LEU A 91 13.54 15.69 18.63
CA LEU A 91 14.44 16.28 19.60
C LEU A 91 15.82 15.64 19.54
N SER A 92 15.91 14.31 19.41
CA SER A 92 17.18 13.58 19.23
C SER A 92 17.93 14.02 17.98
N VAL A 93 17.22 14.22 16.86
CA VAL A 93 17.79 14.74 15.61
C VAL A 93 18.30 16.17 15.80
N LEU A 94 17.52 17.04 16.45
CA LEU A 94 17.90 18.41 16.75
C LEU A 94 19.18 18.48 17.62
N MET A 95 19.26 17.69 18.68
CA MET A 95 20.45 17.63 19.52
C MET A 95 21.69 17.24 18.71
N ARG A 96 21.61 16.19 17.87
CA ARG A 96 22.74 15.78 17.02
C ARG A 96 23.21 16.89 16.09
N ILE A 97 22.25 17.59 15.45
CA ILE A 97 22.58 18.73 14.57
C ILE A 97 23.22 19.86 15.37
N ALA A 98 22.66 20.25 16.51
CA ALA A 98 23.15 21.34 17.34
C ALA A 98 24.59 21.08 17.82
N PHE A 99 24.88 19.88 18.33
CA PHE A 99 26.24 19.50 18.75
C PHE A 99 27.22 19.34 17.59
N SER A 100 26.74 19.11 16.35
CA SER A 100 27.63 19.08 15.17
C SER A 100 27.99 20.47 14.65
N LEU A 101 27.21 21.49 15.02
CA LEU A 101 27.37 22.87 14.53
C LEU A 101 28.05 23.81 15.55
N CYS A 102 27.99 23.51 16.83
CA CYS A 102 28.47 24.37 17.89
C CYS A 102 28.99 23.56 19.10
N ASP A 103 30.20 23.91 19.57
CA ASP A 103 30.79 23.28 20.75
C ASP A 103 30.68 24.17 22.02
N ASP A 104 30.17 25.40 21.86
CA ASP A 104 29.99 26.33 22.97
C ASP A 104 28.71 26.03 23.76
N SER A 105 28.84 25.50 24.96
CA SER A 105 27.71 25.17 25.83
C SER A 105 26.89 26.39 26.24
N ALA A 106 27.46 27.56 26.32
CA ALA A 106 26.75 28.80 26.66
C ALA A 106 25.76 29.24 25.55
N VAL A 107 26.03 28.82 24.32
CA VAL A 107 25.15 29.04 23.16
C VAL A 107 24.16 27.88 23.00
N LEU A 108 24.64 26.64 23.18
CA LEU A 108 23.85 25.42 22.98
C LEU A 108 22.71 25.28 23.98
N GLU A 109 22.99 25.50 25.28
CA GLU A 109 22.00 25.28 26.35
C GLU A 109 20.71 26.10 26.12
N PRO A 110 20.76 27.45 25.98
CA PRO A 110 19.56 28.23 25.77
C PRO A 110 18.87 27.96 24.40
N ALA A 111 19.64 27.58 23.39
CA ALA A 111 19.08 27.23 22.09
C ALA A 111 18.31 25.91 22.13
N LEU A 112 18.87 24.86 22.76
CA LEU A 112 18.23 23.58 22.92
C LEU A 112 17.02 23.61 23.87
N ASP A 113 17.11 24.36 24.98
CA ASP A 113 15.97 24.57 25.90
C ASP A 113 14.81 25.21 25.14
N ARG A 114 15.05 26.24 24.37
CA ARG A 114 14.03 26.93 23.57
C ARG A 114 13.42 26.02 22.51
N ALA A 115 14.26 25.33 21.73
CA ALA A 115 13.79 24.41 20.69
C ALA A 115 12.96 23.27 21.26
N SER A 116 13.37 22.71 22.39
CA SER A 116 12.66 21.65 23.12
C SER A 116 11.28 22.13 23.60
N ARG A 117 11.21 23.31 24.23
CA ARG A 117 9.94 23.90 24.68
C ARG A 117 9.00 24.21 23.51
N SER A 118 9.52 24.82 22.46
CA SER A 118 8.75 25.13 21.25
C SER A 118 8.18 23.86 20.62
N LEU A 119 9.00 22.81 20.48
CA LEU A 119 8.59 21.53 19.92
C LEU A 119 7.49 20.87 20.76
N SER A 120 7.65 20.87 22.09
CA SER A 120 6.64 20.29 23.02
C SER A 120 5.32 21.03 22.93
N LEU A 121 5.35 22.36 23.01
CA LEU A 121 4.14 23.18 22.95
C LEU A 121 3.44 23.05 21.59
N TRP A 122 4.19 23.04 20.52
CA TRP A 122 3.63 22.86 19.17
C TRP A 122 3.00 21.48 18.99
N THR A 123 3.64 20.41 19.50
CA THR A 123 3.08 19.06 19.47
C THR A 123 1.75 19.00 20.22
N ASP A 124 1.68 19.53 21.44
CA ASP A 124 0.47 19.55 22.25
C ASP A 124 -0.66 20.36 21.59
N ARG A 125 -0.33 21.52 21.02
CA ARG A 125 -1.29 22.35 20.28
C ARG A 125 -1.79 21.63 19.03
N THR A 126 -0.91 20.95 18.30
CA THR A 126 -1.26 20.20 17.08
C THR A 126 -2.20 19.04 17.41
N VAL A 127 -1.88 18.24 18.43
CA VAL A 127 -2.75 17.15 18.90
C VAL A 127 -4.11 17.68 19.34
N THR A 128 -4.14 18.77 20.12
CA THR A 128 -5.37 19.39 20.59
C THR A 128 -6.24 19.92 19.43
N ALA A 129 -5.63 20.63 18.49
CA ALA A 129 -6.33 21.17 17.33
C ALA A 129 -6.91 20.06 16.45
N LEU A 130 -6.17 18.99 16.28
CA LEU A 130 -6.59 17.84 15.50
C LEU A 130 -7.74 17.08 16.17
N SER A 131 -7.68 16.87 17.49
CA SER A 131 -8.77 16.27 18.26
C SER A 131 -10.08 17.08 18.12
N ARG A 132 -10.00 18.40 18.16
CA ARG A 132 -11.19 19.26 17.96
C ARG A 132 -11.80 19.11 16.56
N VAL A 133 -10.98 19.05 15.52
CA VAL A 133 -11.47 18.83 14.15
C VAL A 133 -12.19 17.48 14.05
N LEU A 134 -11.62 16.44 14.64
CA LEU A 134 -12.19 15.09 14.62
C LEU A 134 -13.51 15.01 15.42
N GLU A 135 -13.59 15.68 16.58
CA GLU A 135 -14.82 15.77 17.36
C GLU A 135 -15.95 16.50 16.61
N GLN A 136 -15.62 17.60 15.91
CA GLN A 136 -16.58 18.34 15.09
C GLN A 136 -17.08 17.50 13.90
N GLU A 137 -16.20 16.76 13.25
CA GLU A 137 -16.59 15.84 12.18
C GLU A 137 -17.44 14.67 12.68
N ARG A 138 -17.14 14.15 13.87
CA ARG A 138 -17.97 13.11 14.53
C ARG A 138 -19.38 13.59 14.80
N ALA A 139 -19.52 14.81 15.29
CA ALA A 139 -20.83 15.41 15.51
C ALA A 139 -21.61 15.65 14.21
N ALA A 140 -20.91 15.95 13.10
CA ALA A 140 -21.49 16.16 11.77
C ALA A 140 -21.81 14.85 11.02
N LEU A 141 -21.08 13.78 11.32
CA LEU A 141 -21.23 12.45 10.71
C LEU A 141 -21.91 11.50 11.71
N SER A 142 -23.23 11.59 11.84
CA SER A 142 -24.09 10.55 12.49
C SER A 142 -24.02 9.22 11.71
N GLY A 143 -22.82 8.70 11.52
CA GLY A 143 -22.52 7.48 10.78
C GLY A 143 -22.00 6.36 11.66
N ASP A 144 -22.70 6.10 12.79
CA ASP A 144 -22.43 5.00 13.74
C ASP A 144 -22.22 3.63 13.06
N GLU A 145 -22.83 3.45 11.89
CA GLU A 145 -22.82 2.18 11.17
C GLU A 145 -21.48 1.88 10.47
N HIS A 146 -20.82 2.88 9.90
CA HIS A 146 -19.54 2.67 9.20
C HIS A 146 -18.40 2.37 10.18
N VAL A 147 -18.37 3.07 11.31
CA VAL A 147 -17.38 2.84 12.39
C VAL A 147 -17.53 1.44 12.96
N ARG A 148 -18.76 1.04 13.30
CA ARG A 148 -19.06 -0.32 13.79
C ARG A 148 -18.65 -1.40 12.77
N ARG A 149 -18.92 -1.15 11.49
CA ARG A 149 -18.57 -2.10 10.42
C ARG A 149 -17.05 -2.28 10.30
N LEU A 150 -16.28 -1.19 10.37
CA LEU A 150 -14.82 -1.24 10.34
C LEU A 150 -14.26 -1.93 11.59
N GLU A 151 -14.79 -1.63 12.79
CA GLU A 151 -14.40 -2.30 14.04
C GLU A 151 -14.64 -3.82 13.97
N LEU A 152 -15.80 -4.24 13.50
CA LEU A 152 -16.13 -5.66 13.32
C LEU A 152 -15.19 -6.33 12.33
N VAL A 153 -14.90 -5.68 11.21
CA VAL A 153 -13.94 -6.20 10.22
C VAL A 153 -12.56 -6.33 10.83
N ASN A 154 -12.07 -5.34 11.56
CA ASN A 154 -10.76 -5.40 12.23
C ASN A 154 -10.69 -6.51 13.28
N LEU A 155 -11.76 -6.73 14.06
CA LEU A 155 -11.84 -7.86 14.99
C LEU A 155 -11.74 -9.20 14.25
N ILE A 156 -12.43 -9.35 13.13
CA ILE A 156 -12.34 -10.57 12.30
C ILE A 156 -10.92 -10.74 11.77
N LEU A 157 -10.32 -9.71 11.20
CA LEU A 157 -8.96 -9.74 10.66
C LEU A 157 -7.92 -10.03 11.74
N GLY A 158 -8.11 -9.50 12.95
CA GLY A 158 -7.26 -9.76 14.12
C GLY A 158 -7.39 -11.17 14.71
N GLY A 159 -8.24 -12.03 14.14
CA GLY A 159 -8.39 -13.41 14.61
C GLY A 159 -9.29 -13.59 15.83
N ALA A 160 -10.00 -12.53 16.26
CA ALA A 160 -10.94 -12.65 17.37
C ALA A 160 -12.06 -13.69 17.07
N PRO A 161 -12.46 -14.50 18.03
CA PRO A 161 -13.61 -15.38 17.86
C PRO A 161 -14.90 -14.53 17.78
N VAL A 162 -15.55 -14.55 16.62
CA VAL A 162 -16.79 -13.80 16.41
C VAL A 162 -18.00 -14.73 16.24
N PRO A 163 -19.15 -14.43 16.85
CA PRO A 163 -20.39 -15.17 16.61
C PRO A 163 -20.90 -14.85 15.20
N VAL A 164 -20.70 -15.77 14.26
CA VAL A 164 -20.94 -15.56 12.81
C VAL A 164 -22.35 -15.00 12.53
N THR A 165 -23.38 -15.60 13.11
CA THR A 165 -24.79 -15.22 12.81
C THR A 165 -25.14 -13.77 13.13
N GLY A 166 -24.60 -13.20 14.21
CA GLY A 166 -24.85 -11.80 14.57
C GLY A 166 -24.00 -10.82 13.77
N VAL A 167 -22.78 -11.23 13.42
CA VAL A 167 -21.83 -10.42 12.67
C VAL A 167 -22.23 -10.31 11.20
N ASP A 168 -22.72 -11.40 10.59
CA ASP A 168 -23.26 -11.39 9.22
C ASP A 168 -24.36 -10.33 9.05
N GLN A 169 -25.29 -10.25 10.00
CA GLN A 169 -26.35 -9.24 9.99
C GLN A 169 -25.80 -7.83 10.14
N SER A 170 -24.86 -7.63 11.06
CA SER A 170 -24.25 -6.31 11.31
C SER A 170 -23.40 -5.81 10.15
N LEU A 171 -22.74 -6.72 9.43
CA LEU A 171 -21.95 -6.38 8.22
C LEU A 171 -22.81 -6.27 6.96
N GLY A 172 -24.00 -6.90 6.95
CA GLY A 172 -24.79 -7.09 5.74
C GLY A 172 -24.06 -7.96 4.71
N TYR A 173 -23.22 -8.88 5.17
CA TYR A 173 -22.36 -9.70 4.33
C TYR A 173 -22.15 -11.11 4.90
N PRO A 174 -22.36 -12.19 4.12
CA PRO A 174 -22.29 -13.57 4.59
C PRO A 174 -20.84 -14.03 4.78
N LEU A 175 -20.36 -14.18 6.02
CA LEU A 175 -19.00 -14.63 6.36
C LEU A 175 -18.74 -16.11 6.07
N THR A 176 -19.79 -16.91 5.91
CA THR A 176 -19.67 -18.33 5.55
C THR A 176 -19.55 -18.58 4.06
N ALA A 177 -19.77 -17.55 3.24
CA ALA A 177 -19.72 -17.64 1.78
C ALA A 177 -18.30 -17.83 1.26
N ARG A 178 -18.20 -17.89 -0.08
CA ARG A 178 -16.93 -17.77 -0.79
C ARG A 178 -16.61 -16.29 -0.96
N HIS A 179 -15.41 -15.89 -0.58
CA HIS A 179 -14.94 -14.51 -0.60
C HIS A 179 -13.85 -14.27 -1.62
N LEU A 180 -13.83 -13.08 -2.16
CA LEU A 180 -12.70 -12.50 -2.86
C LEU A 180 -12.43 -11.13 -2.23
N GLY A 181 -11.28 -10.98 -1.59
CA GLY A 181 -10.81 -9.72 -1.04
C GLY A 181 -10.12 -8.89 -2.10
N VAL A 182 -10.47 -7.62 -2.15
CA VAL A 182 -9.91 -6.64 -3.10
C VAL A 182 -9.52 -5.38 -2.32
N ILE A 183 -8.37 -4.83 -2.59
CA ILE A 183 -7.93 -3.55 -2.07
C ILE A 183 -7.81 -2.57 -3.24
N LEU A 184 -8.51 -1.45 -3.10
CA LEU A 184 -8.42 -0.32 -4.03
C LEU A 184 -7.70 0.81 -3.33
N TRP A 185 -6.76 1.47 -4.02
CA TRP A 185 -6.07 2.63 -3.46
C TRP A 185 -5.66 3.61 -4.56
N ALA A 186 -5.42 4.84 -4.14
CA ALA A 186 -4.83 5.88 -4.97
C ALA A 186 -3.75 6.63 -4.18
N PRO A 187 -2.81 7.34 -4.83
CA PRO A 187 -1.92 8.25 -4.13
C PRO A 187 -2.71 9.24 -3.26
N PRO A 188 -2.27 9.55 -2.04
CA PRO A 188 -3.05 10.37 -1.09
C PRO A 188 -3.50 11.72 -1.66
N GLN A 189 -2.68 12.34 -2.52
CA GLN A 189 -2.95 13.64 -3.15
C GLN A 189 -4.03 13.59 -4.24
N LEU A 190 -4.25 12.40 -4.82
CA LEU A 190 -5.19 12.13 -5.91
C LEU A 190 -6.38 11.29 -5.45
N ALA A 191 -6.47 11.00 -4.15
CA ALA A 191 -7.48 10.13 -3.61
C ALA A 191 -8.87 10.80 -3.61
N ASP A 192 -9.79 10.18 -4.34
CA ASP A 192 -11.22 10.50 -4.33
C ASP A 192 -12.02 9.29 -3.84
N ARG A 193 -12.66 9.45 -2.68
CA ARG A 193 -13.48 8.40 -2.06
C ARG A 193 -14.66 7.99 -2.93
N ALA A 194 -15.27 8.93 -3.64
CA ALA A 194 -16.39 8.64 -4.52
C ALA A 194 -15.93 7.80 -5.71
N ALA A 195 -14.78 8.12 -6.28
CA ALA A 195 -14.16 7.34 -7.35
C ALA A 195 -13.79 5.92 -6.91
N LEU A 196 -13.23 5.74 -5.70
CA LEU A 196 -12.95 4.41 -5.13
C LEU A 196 -14.24 3.56 -5.00
N VAL A 197 -15.33 4.14 -4.50
CA VAL A 197 -16.63 3.46 -4.37
C VAL A 197 -17.22 3.13 -5.74
N GLN A 198 -17.08 4.03 -6.70
CA GLN A 198 -17.56 3.81 -8.08
C GLN A 198 -16.82 2.62 -8.72
N VAL A 199 -15.48 2.59 -8.61
CA VAL A 199 -14.67 1.47 -9.13
C VAL A 199 -15.01 0.17 -8.40
N ALA A 200 -15.18 0.18 -7.07
CA ALA A 200 -15.59 -1.00 -6.31
C ALA A 200 -16.97 -1.54 -6.78
N SER A 201 -17.89 -0.64 -7.12
CA SER A 201 -19.20 -1.00 -7.62
C SER A 201 -19.11 -1.62 -9.02
N GLU A 202 -18.25 -1.09 -9.88
CA GLU A 202 -18.00 -1.60 -11.22
C GLU A 202 -17.32 -2.98 -11.19
N ILE A 203 -16.35 -3.19 -10.30
CA ILE A 203 -15.74 -4.52 -10.05
C ILE A 203 -16.84 -5.52 -9.65
N GLY A 204 -17.71 -5.14 -8.72
CA GLY A 204 -18.83 -5.99 -8.30
C GLY A 204 -19.79 -6.34 -9.45
N ARG A 205 -20.02 -5.41 -10.36
CA ARG A 205 -20.87 -5.64 -11.56
C ARG A 205 -20.19 -6.58 -12.56
N ILE A 206 -18.92 -6.37 -12.87
CA ILE A 206 -18.13 -7.23 -13.79
C ILE A 206 -18.10 -8.67 -13.28
N MET A 207 -17.96 -8.84 -11.97
CA MET A 207 -17.86 -10.16 -11.35
C MET A 207 -19.23 -10.76 -11.00
N GLU A 208 -20.34 -10.11 -11.38
CA GLU A 208 -21.70 -10.54 -11.05
C GLU A 208 -21.85 -10.96 -9.59
N CYS A 209 -21.32 -10.15 -8.69
CA CYS A 209 -21.26 -10.51 -7.28
C CYS A 209 -22.65 -10.54 -6.64
N ARG A 210 -22.89 -11.56 -5.80
CA ARG A 210 -24.16 -11.73 -5.05
C ARG A 210 -24.22 -10.84 -3.82
N SER A 211 -23.10 -10.62 -3.19
CA SER A 211 -22.95 -9.78 -1.99
C SER A 211 -21.63 -9.06 -2.03
N ARG A 212 -21.60 -7.86 -1.43
CA ARG A 212 -20.38 -7.06 -1.32
C ARG A 212 -20.32 -6.35 0.04
N LEU A 213 -19.12 -6.28 0.59
CA LEU A 213 -18.81 -5.49 1.78
C LEU A 213 -17.74 -4.47 1.42
N LEU A 214 -18.05 -3.19 1.61
CA LEU A 214 -17.12 -2.09 1.39
C LEU A 214 -16.75 -1.49 2.73
N VAL A 215 -15.45 -1.30 2.96
CA VAL A 215 -14.89 -0.71 4.17
C VAL A 215 -13.81 0.28 3.77
N HIS A 216 -14.00 1.55 4.10
CA HIS A 216 -12.93 2.54 3.92
C HIS A 216 -11.85 2.29 4.98
N ALA A 217 -10.69 1.81 4.54
CA ALA A 217 -9.53 1.61 5.40
C ALA A 217 -8.82 2.94 5.69
N SER A 218 -8.78 3.84 4.69
CA SER A 218 -8.20 5.18 4.82
C SER A 218 -8.91 6.18 3.89
N ALA A 219 -8.44 7.41 3.86
CA ALA A 219 -8.90 8.40 2.87
C ALA A 219 -8.57 7.98 1.44
N SER A 220 -7.49 7.21 1.26
CA SER A 220 -6.95 6.80 -0.04
C SER A 220 -7.07 5.29 -0.32
N SER A 221 -7.65 4.51 0.58
CA SER A 221 -7.75 3.06 0.46
C SER A 221 -9.15 2.54 0.84
N LEU A 222 -9.67 1.63 0.03
CA LEU A 222 -10.94 0.96 0.20
C LEU A 222 -10.75 -0.54 0.17
N TRP A 223 -11.19 -1.24 1.20
CA TRP A 223 -11.27 -2.68 1.24
C TRP A 223 -12.63 -3.15 0.74
N LEU A 224 -12.62 -4.16 -0.07
CA LEU A 224 -13.82 -4.72 -0.68
C LEU A 224 -13.76 -6.24 -0.58
N TRP A 225 -14.81 -6.84 -0.03
CA TRP A 225 -15.04 -8.28 -0.13
C TRP A 225 -16.23 -8.52 -1.05
N LEU A 226 -16.08 -9.48 -1.92
CA LEU A 226 -17.09 -9.90 -2.88
C LEU A 226 -17.42 -11.38 -2.72
N THR A 227 -18.69 -11.73 -2.95
CA THR A 227 -19.08 -13.11 -3.21
C THR A 227 -19.17 -13.26 -4.75
N PRO A 228 -18.09 -13.70 -5.43
CA PRO A 228 -18.02 -13.62 -6.88
C PRO A 228 -18.93 -14.64 -7.55
N GLY A 229 -19.63 -14.23 -8.59
CA GLY A 229 -20.36 -15.11 -9.52
C GLY A 229 -19.47 -15.58 -10.67
N ASN A 230 -18.59 -14.70 -11.14
CA ASN A 230 -17.65 -14.96 -12.23
C ASN A 230 -16.20 -14.92 -11.77
N PRO A 231 -15.26 -15.59 -12.47
CA PRO A 231 -13.84 -15.46 -12.23
C PRO A 231 -13.35 -14.03 -12.56
N VAL A 232 -12.20 -13.67 -11.98
CA VAL A 232 -11.56 -12.38 -12.27
C VAL A 232 -11.14 -12.31 -13.74
N SER A 233 -11.52 -11.23 -14.40
CA SER A 233 -11.07 -10.88 -15.75
C SER A 233 -10.29 -9.57 -15.70
N VAL A 234 -8.96 -9.67 -15.70
CA VAL A 234 -8.06 -8.50 -15.62
C VAL A 234 -8.32 -7.52 -16.76
N GLY A 235 -8.56 -8.01 -17.98
CA GLY A 235 -8.86 -7.15 -19.14
C GLY A 235 -10.17 -6.37 -19.00
N ALA A 236 -11.23 -7.00 -18.43
CA ALA A 236 -12.48 -6.30 -18.16
C ALA A 236 -12.31 -5.24 -17.05
N LEU A 237 -11.52 -5.56 -16.02
CA LEU A 237 -11.20 -4.62 -14.96
C LEU A 237 -10.35 -3.45 -15.47
N ASP A 238 -9.36 -3.68 -16.31
CA ASP A 238 -8.53 -2.62 -16.89
C ASP A 238 -9.36 -1.66 -17.75
N THR A 239 -10.31 -2.18 -18.52
CA THR A 239 -11.27 -1.37 -19.27
C THR A 239 -12.13 -0.50 -18.35
N ALA A 240 -12.64 -1.08 -17.25
CA ALA A 240 -13.45 -0.35 -16.27
C ALA A 240 -12.67 0.72 -15.52
N LEU A 241 -11.38 0.48 -15.28
CA LEU A 241 -10.47 1.41 -14.62
C LEU A 241 -9.95 2.51 -15.55
N ALA A 242 -10.17 2.43 -16.87
CA ALA A 242 -9.64 3.41 -17.82
C ALA A 242 -9.97 4.88 -17.49
N PRO A 243 -11.17 5.23 -16.97
CA PRO A 243 -11.47 6.60 -16.51
C PRO A 243 -10.76 7.01 -15.22
N HIS A 244 -10.30 6.05 -14.39
CA HIS A 244 -9.74 6.25 -13.05
C HIS A 244 -8.27 5.85 -13.01
N ARG A 245 -7.41 6.58 -13.74
CA ARG A 245 -6.00 6.22 -13.97
C ARG A 245 -5.14 6.13 -12.71
N ASP A 246 -5.51 6.86 -11.67
CA ASP A 246 -4.79 6.92 -10.40
C ASP A 246 -5.18 5.80 -9.42
N ILE A 247 -6.30 5.11 -9.69
CA ILE A 247 -6.74 4.00 -8.84
C ILE A 247 -6.04 2.71 -9.25
N ARG A 248 -5.56 2.00 -8.26
CA ARG A 248 -4.92 0.68 -8.36
C ARG A 248 -5.72 -0.35 -7.60
N VAL A 249 -5.58 -1.60 -8.01
CA VAL A 249 -6.37 -2.71 -7.49
C VAL A 249 -5.47 -3.91 -7.23
N ALA A 250 -5.46 -4.38 -5.99
CA ALA A 250 -4.87 -5.65 -5.60
C ALA A 250 -5.97 -6.64 -5.23
N ILE A 251 -5.91 -7.83 -5.77
CA ILE A 251 -6.92 -8.86 -5.63
C ILE A 251 -6.29 -10.07 -4.93
N GLY A 252 -6.90 -10.51 -3.83
CA GLY A 252 -6.51 -11.73 -3.13
C GLY A 252 -6.98 -12.98 -3.86
N SER A 253 -6.79 -14.13 -3.24
CA SER A 253 -7.31 -15.41 -3.73
C SER A 253 -8.75 -15.62 -3.31
N SER A 254 -9.46 -16.49 -4.02
CA SER A 254 -10.83 -16.87 -3.66
C SER A 254 -10.83 -17.93 -2.55
N GLU A 255 -11.44 -17.60 -1.39
CA GLU A 255 -11.43 -18.40 -0.18
C GLU A 255 -12.84 -18.50 0.43
N SER A 256 -13.09 -19.44 1.34
CA SER A 256 -14.40 -19.65 1.96
C SER A 256 -14.36 -19.61 3.48
N GLY A 257 -15.47 -19.16 4.09
CA GLY A 257 -15.66 -19.09 5.54
C GLY A 257 -14.89 -17.96 6.19
N VAL A 258 -15.00 -17.81 7.51
CA VAL A 258 -14.38 -16.71 8.29
C VAL A 258 -12.87 -16.66 8.11
N ASP A 259 -12.20 -17.82 8.11
CA ASP A 259 -10.75 -17.86 7.85
C ASP A 259 -10.42 -17.50 6.40
N GLY A 260 -11.31 -17.84 5.48
CA GLY A 260 -11.22 -17.42 4.09
C GLY A 260 -11.37 -15.91 3.92
N PHE A 261 -12.26 -15.28 4.69
CA PHE A 261 -12.42 -13.83 4.72
C PHE A 261 -11.12 -13.12 5.12
N ARG A 262 -10.39 -13.65 6.12
CA ARG A 262 -9.06 -13.16 6.54
C ARG A 262 -8.01 -13.39 5.46
N ARG A 263 -7.85 -14.66 5.03
CA ARG A 263 -6.80 -15.04 4.08
C ARG A 263 -6.87 -14.31 2.76
N THR A 264 -8.07 -14.11 2.21
CA THR A 264 -8.21 -13.36 0.97
C THR A 264 -7.79 -11.89 1.11
N HIS A 265 -8.06 -11.28 2.28
CA HIS A 265 -7.60 -9.92 2.58
C HIS A 265 -6.09 -9.85 2.76
N ASP A 266 -5.51 -10.75 3.55
CA ASP A 266 -4.06 -10.80 3.78
C ASP A 266 -3.31 -10.93 2.45
N ARG A 267 -3.80 -11.80 1.56
CA ARG A 267 -3.24 -11.98 0.21
C ARG A 267 -3.40 -10.74 -0.67
N ALA A 268 -4.51 -10.04 -0.57
CA ALA A 268 -4.69 -8.75 -1.27
C ALA A 268 -3.71 -7.69 -0.74
N VAL A 269 -3.47 -7.64 0.58
CA VAL A 269 -2.45 -6.76 1.20
C VAL A 269 -1.04 -7.12 0.74
N GLU A 270 -0.69 -8.41 0.70
CA GLU A 270 0.62 -8.86 0.20
C GLU A 270 0.81 -8.47 -1.28
N THR A 271 -0.24 -8.64 -2.10
CA THR A 271 -0.25 -8.24 -3.51
C THR A 271 -0.10 -6.73 -3.65
N GLN A 272 -0.83 -5.95 -2.87
CA GLN A 272 -0.72 -4.49 -2.85
C GLN A 272 0.72 -4.04 -2.57
N ARG A 273 1.36 -4.59 -1.54
CA ARG A 273 2.74 -4.24 -1.16
C ARG A 273 3.74 -4.48 -2.29
N LEU A 274 3.58 -5.60 -3.00
CA LEU A 274 4.45 -5.92 -4.13
C LEU A 274 4.35 -4.86 -5.23
N VAL A 275 3.12 -4.49 -5.60
CA VAL A 275 2.88 -3.56 -6.74
C VAL A 275 3.16 -2.12 -6.38
N GLN A 276 3.00 -1.74 -5.12
CA GLN A 276 3.16 -0.37 -4.66
C GLN A 276 4.61 0.11 -4.77
N GLY A 277 5.58 -0.80 -4.58
CA GLY A 277 7.01 -0.50 -4.74
C GLY A 277 7.44 -0.21 -6.18
N THR A 278 6.70 -0.70 -7.18
CA THR A 278 7.13 -0.63 -8.59
C THR A 278 6.36 0.38 -9.45
N ASN A 279 5.19 0.83 -9.01
CA ASN A 279 4.30 1.71 -9.78
C ASN A 279 3.96 1.24 -11.21
N ALA A 280 4.39 0.04 -11.61
CA ALA A 280 4.31 -0.46 -12.98
C ALA A 280 2.92 -1.02 -13.33
N HIS A 281 2.20 -1.53 -12.33
CA HIS A 281 0.95 -2.26 -12.57
C HIS A 281 -0.22 -1.62 -11.83
N ARG A 282 -1.36 -1.49 -12.52
CA ARG A 282 -2.60 -0.95 -11.94
C ARG A 282 -3.45 -2.00 -11.28
N ILE A 283 -3.41 -3.23 -11.80
CA ILE A 283 -4.17 -4.38 -11.32
C ILE A 283 -3.20 -5.52 -11.11
N ALA A 284 -3.28 -6.16 -9.96
CA ALA A 284 -2.54 -7.38 -9.67
C ALA A 284 -3.44 -8.37 -8.93
N CYS A 285 -3.34 -9.65 -9.31
CA CYS A 285 -4.01 -10.76 -8.65
C CYS A 285 -2.98 -11.58 -7.87
N TYR A 286 -3.32 -11.98 -6.65
CA TYR A 286 -2.46 -12.82 -5.83
C TYR A 286 -2.01 -14.09 -6.56
N ASP A 287 -2.93 -14.73 -7.29
CA ASP A 287 -2.64 -15.98 -8.02
C ASP A 287 -1.54 -15.78 -9.09
N ASP A 288 -1.39 -14.57 -9.62
CA ASP A 288 -0.36 -14.24 -10.62
C ASP A 288 0.99 -13.89 -9.97
N VAL A 289 1.00 -13.48 -8.69
CA VAL A 289 2.20 -12.97 -8.01
C VAL A 289 2.67 -13.85 -6.86
N ALA A 290 1.93 -14.89 -6.49
CA ALA A 290 2.18 -15.69 -5.29
C ALA A 290 3.60 -16.27 -5.23
N ALA A 291 4.12 -16.80 -6.35
CA ALA A 291 5.48 -17.33 -6.42
C ALA A 291 6.53 -16.21 -6.25
N VAL A 292 6.30 -15.06 -6.87
CA VAL A 292 7.19 -13.90 -6.76
C VAL A 292 7.21 -13.36 -5.33
N LEU A 293 6.06 -13.27 -4.66
CA LEU A 293 5.95 -12.86 -3.25
C LEU A 293 6.77 -13.73 -2.30
N LEU A 294 6.78 -15.04 -2.53
CA LEU A 294 7.58 -15.97 -1.73
C LEU A 294 9.09 -15.77 -1.96
N LEU A 295 9.48 -15.54 -3.20
CA LEU A 295 10.89 -15.37 -3.59
C LEU A 295 11.42 -13.98 -3.24
N ALA A 296 10.59 -12.95 -3.29
CA ALA A 296 10.95 -11.57 -3.00
C ALA A 296 11.35 -11.31 -1.53
N ARG A 297 11.19 -12.30 -0.64
CA ARG A 297 11.66 -12.23 0.76
C ARG A 297 13.19 -12.16 0.86
N ASP A 298 13.91 -12.68 -0.13
CA ASP A 298 15.35 -12.58 -0.27
C ASP A 298 15.68 -12.04 -1.67
N GLU A 299 15.72 -10.72 -1.77
CA GLU A 299 15.91 -10.02 -3.04
C GLU A 299 17.24 -10.36 -3.71
N ALA A 300 18.29 -10.56 -2.93
CA ALA A 300 19.63 -10.89 -3.46
C ALA A 300 19.60 -12.26 -4.15
N ARG A 301 19.04 -13.27 -3.49
CA ARG A 301 18.89 -14.61 -4.08
C ARG A 301 17.92 -14.63 -5.26
N LEU A 302 16.88 -13.81 -5.21
CA LEU A 302 15.97 -13.68 -6.34
C LEU A 302 16.66 -13.11 -7.57
N ARG A 303 17.47 -12.05 -7.41
CA ARG A 303 18.27 -11.49 -8.50
C ARG A 303 19.26 -12.53 -9.08
N GLU A 304 19.97 -13.25 -8.22
CA GLU A 304 20.86 -14.33 -8.62
C GLU A 304 20.11 -15.42 -9.42
N PHE A 305 18.95 -15.85 -8.93
CA PHE A 305 18.09 -16.82 -9.61
C PHE A 305 17.64 -16.33 -10.99
N VAL A 306 17.20 -15.06 -11.10
CA VAL A 306 16.77 -14.46 -12.36
C VAL A 306 17.93 -14.41 -13.36
N HIS A 307 19.10 -13.94 -12.94
CA HIS A 307 20.29 -13.89 -13.80
C HIS A 307 20.76 -15.28 -14.25
N ALA A 308 20.82 -16.24 -13.34
CA ALA A 308 21.22 -17.61 -13.66
C ALA A 308 20.23 -18.30 -14.62
N THR A 309 18.94 -17.96 -14.52
CA THR A 309 17.88 -18.60 -15.30
C THR A 309 17.67 -17.96 -16.66
N LEU A 310 17.72 -16.64 -16.74
CA LEU A 310 17.41 -15.90 -17.98
C LEU A 310 18.67 -15.46 -18.74
N GLY A 311 19.82 -15.33 -18.07
CA GLY A 311 21.08 -14.93 -18.67
C GLY A 311 20.95 -13.65 -19.52
N PRO A 312 21.44 -13.64 -20.79
CA PRO A 312 21.35 -12.47 -21.66
C PRO A 312 19.93 -11.96 -21.98
N LEU A 313 18.89 -12.73 -21.64
CA LEU A 313 17.51 -12.28 -21.83
C LEU A 313 17.11 -11.21 -20.82
N THR A 314 17.78 -11.10 -19.66
CA THR A 314 17.53 -10.06 -18.65
C THR A 314 17.66 -8.64 -19.23
N SER A 315 18.75 -8.39 -19.97
CA SER A 315 19.01 -7.12 -20.67
C SER A 315 18.48 -7.09 -22.11
N GLY A 316 17.78 -8.15 -22.55
CA GLY A 316 17.20 -8.27 -23.88
C GLY A 316 15.97 -7.34 -24.07
N PRO A 317 15.47 -7.25 -25.31
CA PRO A 317 14.26 -6.48 -25.62
C PRO A 317 13.06 -6.93 -24.79
N GLN A 318 12.30 -5.97 -24.24
CA GLN A 318 11.13 -6.24 -23.39
C GLN A 318 10.06 -7.06 -24.12
N ASP A 319 9.86 -6.81 -25.41
CA ASP A 319 8.85 -7.53 -26.24
C ASP A 319 9.15 -9.04 -26.33
N LEU A 320 10.41 -9.45 -26.25
CA LEU A 320 10.79 -10.88 -26.20
C LEU A 320 10.43 -11.49 -24.84
N ARG A 321 10.73 -10.78 -23.74
CA ARG A 321 10.40 -11.23 -22.39
C ARG A 321 8.87 -11.35 -22.21
N ASP A 322 8.14 -10.32 -22.63
CA ASP A 322 6.66 -10.31 -22.52
C ASP A 322 6.03 -11.40 -23.39
N THR A 323 6.56 -11.61 -24.60
CA THR A 323 6.08 -12.69 -25.48
C THR A 323 6.36 -14.06 -24.88
N LEU A 324 7.58 -14.32 -24.39
CA LEU A 324 7.93 -15.60 -23.79
C LEU A 324 7.15 -15.88 -22.52
N ARG A 325 7.01 -14.88 -21.64
CA ARG A 325 6.19 -14.94 -20.43
C ARG A 325 4.75 -15.33 -20.77
N THR A 326 4.11 -14.60 -21.65
CA THR A 326 2.73 -14.87 -22.09
C THR A 326 2.61 -16.25 -22.72
N PHE A 327 3.59 -16.66 -23.55
CA PHE A 327 3.59 -17.97 -24.19
C PHE A 327 3.64 -19.12 -23.18
N ILE A 328 4.46 -19.01 -22.14
CA ILE A 328 4.53 -20.00 -21.04
C ILE A 328 3.19 -20.02 -20.28
N HIS A 329 2.64 -18.87 -19.91
CA HIS A 329 1.33 -18.77 -19.22
C HIS A 329 0.17 -19.31 -20.07
N GLN A 330 0.26 -19.20 -21.39
CA GLN A 330 -0.71 -19.82 -22.32
C GLN A 330 -0.39 -21.29 -22.63
N ARG A 331 0.40 -21.95 -21.80
CA ARG A 331 0.77 -23.37 -21.94
C ARG A 331 1.35 -23.69 -23.32
N TYR A 332 2.26 -22.82 -23.78
CA TYR A 332 2.95 -22.92 -25.06
C TYR A 332 2.03 -22.84 -26.28
N ASN A 333 0.87 -22.21 -26.15
CA ASN A 333 -0.08 -22.04 -27.26
C ASN A 333 0.15 -20.72 -28.00
N ALA A 334 0.83 -20.79 -29.16
CA ALA A 334 1.18 -19.62 -29.94
C ALA A 334 -0.03 -18.87 -30.51
N SER A 335 -1.13 -19.55 -30.82
CA SER A 335 -2.35 -18.88 -31.34
C SER A 335 -3.02 -18.05 -30.25
N ARG A 336 -3.19 -18.62 -29.05
CA ARG A 336 -3.77 -17.90 -27.91
C ARG A 336 -2.87 -16.76 -27.42
N THR A 337 -1.55 -16.95 -27.47
CA THR A 337 -0.60 -15.87 -27.18
C THR A 337 -0.72 -14.73 -28.20
N ALA A 338 -0.88 -15.06 -29.48
CA ALA A 338 -1.05 -14.07 -30.54
C ALA A 338 -2.33 -13.23 -30.38
N GLU A 339 -3.42 -13.86 -29.98
CA GLU A 339 -4.68 -13.17 -29.64
C GLU A 339 -4.49 -12.17 -28.49
N LEU A 340 -3.85 -12.61 -27.39
CA LEU A 340 -3.62 -11.77 -26.21
C LEU A 340 -2.66 -10.60 -26.47
N LEU A 341 -1.66 -10.80 -27.34
CA LEU A 341 -0.66 -9.77 -27.66
C LEU A 341 -1.00 -8.99 -28.94
N PHE A 342 -2.22 -9.17 -29.48
CA PHE A 342 -2.71 -8.49 -30.68
C PHE A 342 -1.73 -8.57 -31.85
N THR A 343 -1.19 -9.77 -32.11
CA THR A 343 -0.19 -10.00 -33.18
C THR A 343 -0.44 -11.32 -33.93
N HIS A 344 0.40 -11.62 -34.93
CA HIS A 344 0.28 -12.87 -35.69
C HIS A 344 1.05 -14.03 -35.03
N ARG A 345 0.49 -15.24 -35.12
CA ARG A 345 1.09 -16.48 -34.61
C ARG A 345 2.55 -16.66 -35.06
N ASN A 346 2.88 -16.32 -36.30
CA ASN A 346 4.25 -16.45 -36.81
C ASN A 346 5.22 -15.48 -36.11
N THR A 347 4.76 -14.27 -35.76
CA THR A 347 5.52 -13.29 -34.98
C THR A 347 5.82 -13.83 -33.58
N ILE A 348 4.83 -14.47 -32.94
CA ILE A 348 5.04 -15.12 -31.63
C ILE A 348 6.12 -16.19 -31.73
N LEU A 349 6.00 -17.12 -32.70
CA LEU A 349 6.99 -18.19 -32.87
C LEU A 349 8.41 -17.65 -33.15
N GLN A 350 8.51 -16.57 -33.92
CA GLN A 350 9.80 -15.91 -34.19
C GLN A 350 10.37 -15.26 -32.90
N ARG A 351 9.53 -14.56 -32.13
CA ARG A 351 9.96 -13.94 -30.87
C ARG A 351 10.36 -14.98 -29.83
N VAL A 352 9.58 -16.06 -29.70
CA VAL A 352 9.90 -17.16 -28.79
C VAL A 352 11.27 -17.76 -29.14
N ARG A 353 11.54 -18.11 -30.41
CA ARG A 353 12.86 -18.61 -30.82
C ARG A 353 13.98 -17.63 -30.46
N ARG A 354 13.81 -16.35 -30.75
CA ARG A 354 14.80 -15.31 -30.41
C ARG A 354 15.02 -15.14 -28.92
N ALA A 355 14.01 -15.40 -28.11
CA ALA A 355 14.12 -15.42 -26.66
C ALA A 355 14.85 -16.69 -26.18
N GLU A 356 14.49 -17.86 -26.73
CA GLU A 356 15.18 -19.14 -26.44
C GLU A 356 16.68 -19.11 -26.78
N ASP A 357 17.05 -18.49 -27.89
CA ASP A 357 18.45 -18.33 -28.30
C ASP A 357 19.29 -17.51 -27.28
N ARG A 358 18.61 -16.77 -26.38
CA ARG A 358 19.24 -15.97 -25.32
C ARG A 358 19.22 -16.62 -23.95
N LEU A 359 18.46 -17.72 -23.78
CA LEU A 359 18.41 -18.43 -22.53
C LEU A 359 19.65 -19.32 -22.35
N PRO A 360 20.26 -19.36 -21.16
CA PRO A 360 21.34 -20.31 -20.84
C PRO A 360 20.81 -21.74 -20.65
N VAL A 361 19.50 -21.93 -20.60
CA VAL A 361 18.82 -23.19 -20.32
C VAL A 361 17.78 -23.50 -21.40
N THR A 362 17.45 -24.77 -21.57
CA THR A 362 16.40 -25.19 -22.53
C THR A 362 15.00 -25.03 -21.92
N LEU A 363 14.08 -24.50 -22.68
CA LEU A 363 12.70 -24.25 -22.24
C LEU A 363 11.95 -25.55 -21.86
N ASP A 364 12.21 -26.65 -22.61
CA ASP A 364 11.60 -27.96 -22.35
C ASP A 364 11.87 -28.49 -20.94
N ARG A 365 13.08 -28.27 -20.41
CA ARG A 365 13.49 -28.76 -19.09
C ARG A 365 13.25 -27.75 -17.97
N HIS A 366 13.34 -26.47 -18.29
CA HIS A 366 13.38 -25.40 -17.29
C HIS A 366 12.27 -24.37 -17.45
N GLY A 367 11.24 -24.67 -18.25
CA GLY A 367 10.15 -23.73 -18.56
C GLY A 367 9.47 -23.13 -17.33
N THR A 368 9.28 -23.91 -16.26
CA THR A 368 8.74 -23.41 -14.99
C THR A 368 9.64 -22.36 -14.36
N ASN A 369 10.95 -22.62 -14.26
CA ASN A 369 11.90 -21.68 -13.68
C ASN A 369 12.02 -20.41 -14.54
N VAL A 370 12.03 -20.56 -15.86
CA VAL A 370 12.01 -19.43 -16.80
C VAL A 370 10.75 -18.59 -16.63
N GLY A 371 9.59 -19.23 -16.47
CA GLY A 371 8.32 -18.53 -16.21
C GLY A 371 8.37 -17.73 -14.91
N ILE A 372 8.83 -18.34 -13.81
CA ILE A 372 8.97 -17.67 -12.50
C ILE A 372 9.97 -16.49 -12.59
N ALA A 373 11.09 -16.67 -13.27
CA ALA A 373 12.09 -15.61 -13.41
C ALA A 373 11.57 -14.43 -14.26
N LEU A 374 10.78 -14.72 -15.31
CA LEU A 374 10.12 -13.70 -16.11
C LEU A 374 9.01 -12.98 -15.33
N ASP A 375 8.26 -13.70 -14.47
CA ASP A 375 7.28 -13.10 -13.57
C ASP A 375 7.97 -12.19 -12.55
N ALA A 376 9.09 -12.60 -11.97
CA ALA A 376 9.86 -11.76 -11.06
C ALA A 376 10.32 -10.46 -11.73
N MET A 377 10.85 -10.53 -12.95
CA MET A 377 11.21 -9.33 -13.71
C MET A 377 10.02 -8.44 -14.01
N HIS A 378 8.89 -9.03 -14.39
CA HIS A 378 7.68 -8.29 -14.73
C HIS A 378 7.12 -7.54 -13.53
N TRP A 379 6.98 -8.21 -12.38
CA TRP A 379 6.31 -7.65 -11.20
C TRP A 379 7.21 -6.76 -10.34
N LEU A 380 8.51 -7.01 -10.30
CA LEU A 380 9.46 -6.29 -9.44
C LEU A 380 10.32 -5.26 -10.19
N ASN A 381 10.14 -5.14 -11.51
CA ASN A 381 10.93 -4.24 -12.36
C ASN A 381 12.45 -4.39 -12.13
N LEU A 382 12.90 -5.65 -11.99
CA LEU A 382 14.30 -6.00 -11.82
C LEU A 382 15.06 -5.72 -13.14
N GLN A 383 15.32 -4.44 -13.43
CA GLN A 383 16.22 -4.06 -14.52
C GLN A 383 17.64 -3.96 -13.95
N ASP A 384 18.64 -4.37 -14.77
CA ASP A 384 20.03 -4.18 -14.41
C ASP A 384 20.32 -2.67 -14.23
N GLU A 385 20.87 -2.29 -13.06
CA GLU A 385 21.51 -1.01 -12.87
C GLU A 385 22.81 -0.90 -13.68
#